data_4f67d98dc8bf771748728bee46c623c5
#
_entry.id   4f67d98dc8bf771748728bee46c623c5
#
_cell.length_a   1.000
_cell.length_b   1.000
_cell.length_c   1.000
_cell.angle_alpha   90.00
_cell.angle_beta   90.00
_cell.angle_gamma   90.00
#
_symmetry.space_group_name_H-M   'P 1'
#
loop_
_entity.id
_entity.type
_entity.pdbx_description
1 polymer ?
#
loop_
_entity_poly.entity_id
_entity_poly.type
_entity_poly.pdbx_seq_one_letter_code
_entity_poly.pdbx_strand_id
1 'polypeptide(L)'
;MIYLLDTNILIYLAKQRAPSIARRLDAMADDDQLCMSFITWAELLKGAERSTRKAEVLGKLELLARQVPVVYPVDAGICRHYAEQSTRLKDAGTPIGANDLWIACHALALDAVLVSHNVREFRRISGLRLEDWTEDGD
;
A
#
# COMPACT_ATOMS: atom_id res chain seq x y z
N MET A 1 12.46 -0.05 -9.86
CA MET A 1 11.00 -0.23 -9.70
C MET A 1 10.58 0.21 -8.32
N ILE A 2 9.50 0.96 -8.22
CA ILE A 2 8.95 1.40 -6.93
C ILE A 2 7.83 0.44 -6.54
N TYR A 3 7.87 -0.07 -5.32
CA TYR A 3 6.84 -0.94 -4.75
C TYR A 3 6.17 -0.21 -3.60
N LEU A 4 4.87 0.03 -3.73
CA LEU A 4 4.05 0.67 -2.70
C LEU A 4 3.31 -0.43 -1.94
N LEU A 5 3.68 -0.63 -0.68
CA LEU A 5 3.14 -1.70 0.15
C LEU A 5 1.86 -1.24 0.83
N ASP A 6 0.78 -2.01 0.64
CA ASP A 6 -0.51 -1.75 1.30
C ASP A 6 -0.43 -2.10 2.79
N THR A 7 -1.38 -1.59 3.54
CA THR A 7 -1.44 -1.72 5.00
C THR A 7 -1.37 -3.16 5.47
N ASN A 8 -2.14 -4.07 4.84
CA ASN A 8 -2.15 -5.48 5.23
C ASN A 8 -0.80 -6.16 5.01
N ILE A 9 -0.11 -5.82 3.93
CA ILE A 9 1.22 -6.37 3.66
C ILE A 9 2.20 -5.95 4.76
N LEU A 10 2.15 -4.68 5.18
CA LEU A 10 3.00 -4.17 6.26
C LEU A 10 2.70 -4.85 7.59
N ILE A 11 1.43 -5.11 7.88
CA ILE A 11 1.01 -5.83 9.09
C ILE A 11 1.55 -7.26 9.06
N TYR A 12 1.43 -7.97 7.94
CA TYR A 12 1.99 -9.31 7.79
C TYR A 12 3.50 -9.32 7.97
N LEU A 13 4.18 -8.33 7.38
CA LEU A 13 5.63 -8.19 7.50
C LEU A 13 6.04 -7.97 8.96
N ALA A 14 5.36 -7.07 9.67
CA ALA A 14 5.65 -6.77 11.07
C ALA A 14 5.42 -7.98 11.99
N LYS A 15 4.45 -8.82 11.65
CA LYS A 15 4.11 -10.02 12.43
C LYS A 15 4.84 -11.28 11.96
N GLN A 16 5.65 -11.17 10.92
CA GLN A 16 6.40 -12.30 10.33
C GLN A 16 5.50 -13.47 9.93
N ARG A 17 4.27 -13.18 9.45
CA ARG A 17 3.27 -14.22 9.17
C ARG A 17 3.27 -14.75 7.76
N ALA A 18 4.03 -14.15 6.84
CA ALA A 18 4.04 -14.56 5.45
C ALA A 18 5.46 -14.76 4.96
N PRO A 19 6.00 -16.00 5.00
CA PRO A 19 7.35 -16.28 4.49
C PRO A 19 7.53 -15.88 3.02
N SER A 20 6.46 -15.90 2.23
CA SER A 20 6.49 -15.46 0.84
C SER A 20 6.85 -13.98 0.69
N ILE A 21 6.44 -13.13 1.64
CA ILE A 21 6.81 -11.72 1.64
C ILE A 21 8.33 -11.59 1.85
N ALA A 22 8.88 -12.32 2.82
CA ALA A 22 10.31 -12.30 3.09
C ALA A 22 11.10 -12.74 1.84
N ARG A 23 10.64 -13.78 1.14
CA ARG A 23 11.29 -14.25 -0.10
C ARG A 23 11.28 -13.18 -1.18
N ARG A 24 10.17 -12.46 -1.33
CA ARG A 24 10.07 -11.38 -2.31
C ARG A 24 11.03 -10.23 -1.97
N LEU A 25 11.13 -9.89 -0.68
CA LEU A 25 12.05 -8.86 -0.22
C LEU A 25 13.51 -9.26 -0.51
N ASP A 26 13.86 -10.51 -0.24
CA ASP A 26 15.21 -11.01 -0.50
C ASP A 26 15.56 -11.05 -1.99
N ALA A 27 14.55 -11.18 -2.85
CA ALA A 27 14.72 -11.25 -4.30
C ALA A 27 14.75 -9.88 -4.99
N MET A 28 14.57 -8.79 -4.24
CA MET A 28 14.53 -7.44 -4.82
C MET A 28 15.89 -7.03 -5.36
N ALA A 29 15.88 -6.29 -6.47
CA ALA A 29 17.07 -5.70 -7.03
C ALA A 29 17.53 -4.49 -6.21
N ASP A 30 18.81 -4.13 -6.32
CA ASP A 30 19.39 -3.03 -5.55
C ASP A 30 18.73 -1.68 -5.84
N ASP A 31 18.21 -1.49 -7.06
CA ASP A 31 17.55 -0.25 -7.48
C ASP A 31 16.03 -0.27 -7.21
N ASP A 32 15.49 -1.36 -6.68
CA ASP A 32 14.10 -1.42 -6.27
C ASP A 32 13.91 -0.66 -4.98
N GLN A 33 12.78 0.04 -4.87
CA GLN A 33 12.45 0.87 -3.71
C GLN A 33 11.16 0.39 -3.09
N LEU A 34 11.17 0.22 -1.76
CA LEU A 34 9.98 -0.04 -0.97
C LEU A 34 9.50 1.28 -0.36
N CYS A 35 8.20 1.50 -0.39
CA CYS A 35 7.60 2.64 0.29
C CYS A 35 6.16 2.34 0.70
N MET A 36 5.59 3.22 1.50
CA MET A 36 4.17 3.19 1.83
C MET A 36 3.56 4.56 1.56
N SER A 37 2.29 4.56 1.15
CA SER A 37 1.52 5.79 0.99
C SER A 37 1.31 6.47 2.34
N PHE A 38 1.24 7.80 2.33
CA PHE A 38 0.84 8.56 3.52
C PHE A 38 -0.54 8.14 4.04
N ILE A 39 -1.41 7.64 3.18
CA ILE A 39 -2.72 7.09 3.58
C ILE A 39 -2.52 5.85 4.43
N THR A 40 -1.65 4.93 4.00
CA THR A 40 -1.30 3.73 4.78
C THR A 40 -0.70 4.12 6.13
N TRP A 41 0.21 5.10 6.15
CA TRP A 41 0.79 5.60 7.39
C TRP A 41 -0.27 6.14 8.34
N ALA A 42 -1.23 6.92 7.82
CA ALA A 42 -2.35 7.43 8.62
C ALA A 42 -3.20 6.29 9.21
N GLU A 43 -3.46 5.23 8.43
CA GLU A 43 -4.19 4.06 8.91
C GLU A 43 -3.45 3.35 10.05
N LEU A 44 -2.14 3.20 9.90
CA LEU A 44 -1.30 2.57 10.94
C LEU A 44 -1.28 3.42 12.22
N LEU A 45 -1.14 4.73 12.10
CA LEU A 45 -1.20 5.65 13.25
C LEU A 45 -2.56 5.61 13.93
N LYS A 46 -3.64 5.53 13.15
CA LYS A 46 -5.00 5.38 13.69
C LYS A 46 -5.12 4.10 14.51
N GLY A 47 -4.53 3.00 14.04
CA GLY A 47 -4.47 1.75 14.79
C GLY A 47 -3.75 1.91 16.12
N ALA A 48 -2.63 2.65 16.12
CA ALA A 48 -1.88 2.93 17.34
C ALA A 48 -2.71 3.73 18.35
N GLU A 49 -3.46 4.73 17.88
CA GLU A 49 -4.34 5.56 18.75
C GLU A 49 -5.38 4.71 19.48
N ARG A 50 -5.83 3.62 18.89
CA ARG A 50 -6.82 2.71 19.48
C ARG A 50 -6.21 1.63 20.36
N SER A 51 -4.88 1.51 20.37
CA SER A 51 -4.21 0.48 21.14
C SER A 51 -4.09 0.86 22.60
N THR A 52 -4.23 -0.14 23.48
CA THR A 52 -3.93 0.02 24.91
C THR A 52 -2.43 0.13 25.16
N ARG A 53 -1.61 -0.18 24.16
CA ARG A 53 -0.14 -0.11 24.21
C ARG A 53 0.39 0.89 23.17
N LYS A 54 -0.21 2.06 23.14
CA LYS A 54 0.04 3.08 22.12
C LYS A 54 1.53 3.39 21.95
N ALA A 55 2.25 3.65 23.04
CA ALA A 55 3.67 4.00 22.96
C ALA A 55 4.52 2.88 22.35
N GLU A 56 4.23 1.64 22.70
CA GLU A 56 4.92 0.47 22.16
C GLU A 56 4.64 0.31 20.66
N VAL A 57 3.38 0.47 20.26
CA VAL A 57 2.98 0.36 18.85
C VAL A 57 3.61 1.48 18.04
N LEU A 58 3.61 2.71 18.53
CA LEU A 58 4.25 3.84 17.83
C LEU A 58 5.75 3.60 17.62
N GLY A 59 6.44 3.05 18.63
CA GLY A 59 7.86 2.71 18.50
C GLY A 59 8.11 1.70 17.38
N LYS A 60 7.26 0.68 17.27
CA LYS A 60 7.35 -0.33 16.20
C LYS A 60 7.06 0.28 14.82
N LEU A 61 6.07 1.18 14.74
CA LEU A 61 5.73 1.85 13.48
C LEU A 61 6.86 2.77 13.00
N GLU A 62 7.55 3.44 13.92
CA GLU A 62 8.69 4.27 13.57
C GLU A 62 9.84 3.46 12.99
N LEU A 63 10.10 2.27 13.55
CA LEU A 63 11.09 1.35 13.01
C LEU A 63 10.68 0.87 11.61
N LEU A 64 9.42 0.54 11.43
CA LEU A 64 8.88 0.13 10.13
C LEU A 64 9.07 1.24 9.08
N ALA A 65 8.78 2.49 9.45
CA ALA A 65 8.91 3.63 8.55
C ALA A 65 10.36 3.92 8.12
N ARG A 66 11.34 3.45 8.88
CA ARG A 66 12.75 3.52 8.47
C ARG A 66 13.07 2.53 7.36
N GLN A 67 12.44 1.37 7.37
CA GLN A 67 12.65 0.31 6.38
C GLN A 67 11.77 0.52 5.14
N VAL A 68 10.55 1.00 5.35
CA VAL A 68 9.57 1.26 4.31
C VAL A 68 9.14 2.73 4.44
N PRO A 69 9.87 3.65 3.79
CA PRO A 69 9.61 5.09 3.95
C PRO A 69 8.20 5.49 3.53
N VAL A 70 7.64 6.46 4.25
CA VAL A 70 6.36 7.06 3.92
C VAL A 70 6.55 8.05 2.79
N VAL A 71 5.73 7.95 1.74
CA VAL A 71 5.76 8.88 0.62
C VAL A 71 4.46 9.68 0.55
N TYR A 72 4.60 10.89 0.06
CA TYR A 72 3.51 11.85 -0.08
C TYR A 72 3.36 12.22 -1.56
N PRO A 73 2.18 12.68 -1.99
CA PRO A 73 2.03 13.14 -3.37
C PRO A 73 2.99 14.30 -3.66
N VAL A 74 3.68 14.22 -4.80
CA VAL A 74 4.64 15.27 -5.20
C VAL A 74 3.95 16.42 -5.92
N ASP A 75 2.75 16.19 -6.47
CA ASP A 75 1.98 17.21 -7.20
C ASP A 75 0.50 16.81 -7.25
N ALA A 76 -0.27 17.48 -8.08
CA ALA A 76 -1.70 17.25 -8.22
C ALA A 76 -2.08 16.05 -9.08
N GLY A 77 -1.11 15.29 -9.61
CA GLY A 77 -1.37 14.12 -10.46
C GLY A 77 -2.26 13.08 -9.80
N ILE A 78 -2.08 12.86 -8.49
CA ILE A 78 -2.91 11.92 -7.73
C ILE A 78 -4.40 12.32 -7.78
N CYS A 79 -4.70 13.64 -7.77
CA CYS A 79 -6.08 14.12 -7.79
C CYS A 79 -6.76 13.80 -9.11
N ARG A 80 -6.02 13.87 -10.21
CA ARG A 80 -6.56 13.51 -11.55
C ARG A 80 -6.87 12.02 -11.59
N HIS A 81 -5.96 11.18 -11.14
CA HIS A 81 -6.21 9.74 -11.08
C HIS A 81 -7.42 9.42 -10.21
N TYR A 82 -7.55 10.09 -9.08
CA TYR A 82 -8.70 9.91 -8.19
C TYR A 82 -10.01 10.26 -8.91
N ALA A 83 -10.07 11.41 -9.55
CA ALA A 83 -11.27 11.87 -10.26
C ALA A 83 -11.67 10.88 -11.35
N GLU A 84 -10.72 10.41 -12.15
CA GLU A 84 -10.98 9.46 -13.25
C GLU A 84 -11.41 8.09 -12.73
N GLN A 85 -10.68 7.51 -11.78
CA GLN A 85 -10.97 6.17 -11.28
C GLN A 85 -12.25 6.15 -10.44
N SER A 86 -12.48 7.16 -9.61
CA SER A 86 -13.68 7.25 -8.79
C SER A 86 -14.94 7.31 -9.66
N THR A 87 -14.92 8.15 -10.68
CA THR A 87 -16.04 8.31 -11.61
C THR A 87 -16.31 7.01 -12.37
N ARG A 88 -15.26 6.41 -12.93
CA ARG A 88 -15.38 5.16 -13.69
C ARG A 88 -15.95 4.02 -12.85
N LEU A 89 -15.46 3.85 -11.62
CA LEU A 89 -15.92 2.79 -10.73
C LEU A 89 -17.35 3.00 -10.28
N LYS A 90 -17.73 4.24 -10.00
CA LYS A 90 -19.09 4.59 -9.62
C LYS A 90 -20.06 4.31 -10.77
N ASP A 91 -19.72 4.73 -11.97
CA ASP A 91 -20.54 4.53 -13.16
C ASP A 91 -20.71 3.05 -13.49
N ALA A 92 -19.68 2.24 -13.22
CA ALA A 92 -19.72 0.79 -13.42
C ALA A 92 -20.44 0.05 -12.28
N GLY A 93 -20.82 0.72 -11.20
CA GLY A 93 -21.46 0.09 -10.05
C GLY A 93 -20.51 -0.77 -9.22
N THR A 94 -19.21 -0.54 -9.33
CA THR A 94 -18.18 -1.33 -8.64
C THR A 94 -17.22 -0.44 -7.81
N PRO A 95 -17.74 0.37 -6.87
CA PRO A 95 -16.88 1.22 -6.04
C PRO A 95 -15.98 0.40 -5.13
N ILE A 96 -14.89 1.00 -4.70
CA ILE A 96 -14.01 0.45 -3.67
C ILE A 96 -13.92 1.43 -2.50
N GLY A 97 -13.39 0.97 -1.37
CA GLY A 97 -13.24 1.82 -0.19
C GLY A 97 -12.43 3.08 -0.48
N ALA A 98 -12.76 4.18 0.20
CA ALA A 98 -12.14 5.48 -0.06
C ALA A 98 -10.62 5.46 0.13
N ASN A 99 -10.13 4.89 1.22
CA ASN A 99 -8.68 4.81 1.47
C ASN A 99 -7.98 3.95 0.43
N ASP A 100 -8.56 2.81 0.06
CA ASP A 100 -7.99 1.95 -0.97
C ASP A 100 -7.94 2.66 -2.31
N LEU A 101 -8.97 3.43 -2.65
CA LEU A 101 -8.98 4.21 -3.87
C LEU A 101 -7.84 5.23 -3.88
N TRP A 102 -7.62 5.95 -2.78
CA TRP A 102 -6.51 6.89 -2.67
C TRP A 102 -5.14 6.22 -2.77
N ILE A 103 -4.98 5.06 -2.13
CA ILE A 103 -3.73 4.29 -2.19
C ILE A 103 -3.45 3.85 -3.64
N ALA A 104 -4.45 3.34 -4.33
CA ALA A 104 -4.32 2.95 -5.74
C ALA A 104 -3.95 4.14 -6.62
N CYS A 105 -4.58 5.29 -6.42
CA CYS A 105 -4.28 6.51 -7.17
C CYS A 105 -2.87 7.02 -6.88
N HIS A 106 -2.39 6.85 -5.64
CA HIS A 106 -1.02 7.20 -5.29
C HIS A 106 -0.02 6.30 -6.04
N ALA A 107 -0.30 5.01 -6.13
CA ALA A 107 0.53 4.07 -6.90
C ALA A 107 0.57 4.46 -8.38
N LEU A 108 -0.58 4.83 -8.96
CA LEU A 108 -0.64 5.30 -10.35
C LEU A 108 0.19 6.56 -10.55
N ALA A 109 0.08 7.53 -9.64
CA ALA A 109 0.82 8.79 -9.73
C ALA A 109 2.33 8.61 -9.61
N LEU A 110 2.78 7.61 -8.83
CA LEU A 110 4.19 7.28 -8.66
C LEU A 110 4.73 6.35 -9.75
N ASP A 111 3.87 5.84 -10.60
CA ASP A 111 4.20 4.75 -11.52
C ASP A 111 4.79 3.55 -10.76
N ALA A 112 4.19 3.22 -9.64
CA ALA A 112 4.63 2.16 -8.74
C ALA A 112 3.79 0.89 -8.93
N VAL A 113 4.35 -0.23 -8.49
CA VAL A 113 3.61 -1.48 -8.32
C VAL A 113 2.95 -1.41 -6.94
N LEU A 114 1.64 -1.60 -6.88
CA LEU A 114 0.93 -1.74 -5.60
C LEU A 114 1.03 -3.19 -5.15
N VAL A 115 1.51 -3.40 -3.94
CA VAL A 115 1.60 -4.73 -3.33
C VAL A 115 0.50 -4.85 -2.29
N SER A 116 -0.46 -5.73 -2.53
CA SER A 116 -1.64 -5.89 -1.67
C SER A 116 -2.17 -7.32 -1.74
N HIS A 117 -2.79 -7.74 -0.65
CA HIS A 117 -3.57 -8.98 -0.64
C HIS A 117 -5.00 -8.77 -1.13
N ASN A 118 -5.48 -7.52 -1.17
CA ASN A 118 -6.84 -7.18 -1.59
C ASN A 118 -6.94 -7.04 -3.12
N VAL A 119 -6.54 -8.10 -3.83
CA VAL A 119 -6.47 -8.07 -5.30
C VAL A 119 -7.85 -7.97 -5.94
N ARG A 120 -8.88 -8.50 -5.31
CA ARG A 120 -10.25 -8.48 -5.85
C ARG A 120 -10.72 -7.04 -6.12
N GLU A 121 -10.52 -6.13 -5.17
CA GLU A 121 -10.93 -4.74 -5.32
C GLU A 121 -9.95 -3.95 -6.18
N PHE A 122 -8.65 -4.10 -5.95
CA PHE A 122 -7.64 -3.34 -6.68
C PHE A 122 -7.58 -3.69 -8.17
N ARG A 123 -8.00 -4.87 -8.58
CA ARG A 123 -8.11 -5.23 -10.00
C ARG A 123 -9.11 -4.34 -10.76
N ARG A 124 -10.01 -3.67 -10.07
CA ARG A 124 -10.97 -2.74 -10.66
C ARG A 124 -10.32 -1.44 -11.12
N ILE A 125 -9.10 -1.16 -10.67
CA ILE A 125 -8.38 0.07 -11.00
C ILE A 125 -7.69 -0.09 -12.36
N SER A 126 -8.05 0.77 -13.30
CA SER A 126 -7.47 0.75 -14.65
C SER A 126 -6.02 1.21 -14.63
N GLY A 127 -5.14 0.44 -15.29
CA GLY A 127 -3.72 0.79 -15.43
C GLY A 127 -2.85 0.51 -14.22
N LEU A 128 -3.41 -0.03 -13.15
CA LEU A 128 -2.67 -0.32 -11.93
C LEU A 128 -1.86 -1.61 -12.08
N ARG A 129 -0.56 -1.53 -11.79
CA ARG A 129 0.28 -2.73 -11.64
C ARG A 129 0.11 -3.23 -10.22
N LEU A 130 -0.26 -4.51 -10.07
CA LEU A 130 -0.66 -5.09 -8.80
C LEU A 130 0.05 -6.43 -8.61
N GLU A 131 0.62 -6.62 -7.43
CA GLU A 131 1.21 -7.91 -7.01
C GLU A 131 0.71 -8.28 -5.62
N ASP A 132 0.52 -9.56 -5.40
CA ASP A 132 0.20 -10.12 -4.09
C ASP A 132 1.39 -10.96 -3.61
N TRP A 133 2.09 -10.45 -2.61
CA TRP A 133 3.27 -11.13 -2.05
C TRP A 133 2.93 -12.11 -0.94
N THR A 134 1.65 -12.23 -0.57
CA THR A 134 1.22 -13.21 0.44
C THR A 134 1.10 -14.60 -0.13
N GLU A 135 1.09 -14.72 -1.46
CA GLU A 135 1.01 -16.00 -2.15
C GLU A 135 2.35 -16.36 -2.77
N ASP A 136 2.70 -17.65 -2.69
CA ASP A 136 3.83 -18.15 -3.44
C ASP A 136 3.45 -18.15 -4.92
N GLY A 137 4.14 -17.36 -5.72
CA GLY A 137 3.88 -17.25 -7.14
C GLY A 137 4.18 -18.57 -7.84
N ASP A 138 3.16 -19.26 -8.23
CA ASP A 138 3.26 -20.48 -9.01
C ASP A 138 3.11 -20.21 -10.48
#